data_78981e2be265988a3afb27ea7effe864
#
_entry.id   78981e2be265988a3afb27ea7effe864
#
_cell.length_a   1.000
_cell.length_b   1.000
_cell.length_c   1.000
_cell.angle_alpha   90.00
_cell.angle_beta   90.00
_cell.angle_gamma   90.00
#
_symmetry.space_group_name_H-M   'P 1'
#
loop_
_entity.id
_entity.type
_entity.pdbx_description
1 polymer ?
#
loop_
_entity_poly.entity_id
_entity_poly.type
_entity_poly.pdbx_seq_one_letter_code
_entity_poly.pdbx_strand_id
1 'polypeptide(L)'
;IPYLRPCVYSISQLVKNYGVSAVLCTATQPALGPIFHEFLPQQTIIELCPPNTYRWKVFRRVTFQKRGSLTWDELAAQLNDSRQVLCIVNTRKAAQVIYERLKGDGRFHLSTLMYPNHRKRQLDEIRRRLGEGLPCRVVSTSLIEAGVDVDFPAVWREEAGLDSILQAAGRCNRNGEVSGTVPVYVIRCTDEKLTRLADIQRGKEASEALLNAFSKKPEQFMGDLTSDAAIRRYYRTLYAGLKEKYQD
;
A
#
# COMPACT_ATOMS: atom_id res chain seq x y z
N ILE A 1 13.84 3.64 0.95
CA ILE A 1 14.18 2.94 -0.32
C ILE A 1 15.72 3.02 -0.53
N PRO A 2 16.52 2.36 0.32
CA PRO A 2 17.99 2.52 0.28
C PRO A 2 18.62 1.97 -1.01
N TYR A 3 17.94 1.05 -1.69
CA TYR A 3 18.48 0.40 -2.90
C TYR A 3 17.96 0.97 -4.23
N LEU A 4 17.18 2.05 -4.21
CA LEU A 4 16.56 2.60 -5.42
C LEU A 4 17.60 3.05 -6.45
N ARG A 5 18.55 3.90 -6.05
CA ARG A 5 19.61 4.40 -6.96
C ARG A 5 20.51 3.28 -7.49
N PRO A 6 21.03 2.35 -6.66
CA PRO A 6 21.77 1.19 -7.16
C PRO A 6 20.99 0.33 -8.16
N CYS A 7 19.70 0.07 -7.93
CA CYS A 7 18.87 -0.69 -8.87
C CYS A 7 18.69 0.05 -10.20
N VAL A 8 18.36 1.35 -10.15
CA VAL A 8 18.22 2.17 -11.36
C VAL A 8 19.55 2.26 -12.12
N TYR A 9 20.67 2.44 -11.41
CA TYR A 9 22.01 2.42 -12.01
C TYR A 9 22.28 1.09 -12.71
N SER A 10 22.04 -0.05 -12.06
CA SER A 10 22.26 -1.38 -12.65
C SER A 10 21.42 -1.59 -13.91
N ILE A 11 20.14 -1.23 -13.89
CA ILE A 11 19.26 -1.29 -15.07
C ILE A 11 19.83 -0.38 -16.17
N SER A 12 20.28 0.81 -15.83
CA SER A 12 20.85 1.76 -16.79
C SER A 12 22.14 1.23 -17.44
N GLN A 13 22.98 0.52 -16.68
CA GLN A 13 24.17 -0.15 -17.23
C GLN A 13 23.81 -1.26 -18.22
N LEU A 14 22.79 -2.07 -17.92
CA LEU A 14 22.29 -3.10 -18.82
C LEU A 14 21.78 -2.49 -20.14
N VAL A 15 20.98 -1.43 -20.06
CA VAL A 15 20.47 -0.74 -21.24
C VAL A 15 21.63 -0.15 -22.06
N LYS A 16 22.58 0.56 -21.42
CA LYS A 16 23.65 1.28 -22.09
C LYS A 16 24.69 0.35 -22.74
N ASN A 17 25.10 -0.70 -22.03
CA ASN A 17 26.26 -1.52 -22.40
C ASN A 17 25.88 -2.81 -23.13
N TYR A 18 24.64 -3.29 -22.94
CA TYR A 18 24.20 -4.57 -23.50
C TYR A 18 23.01 -4.44 -24.45
N GLY A 19 22.50 -3.23 -24.71
CA GLY A 19 21.36 -3.00 -25.59
C GLY A 19 20.04 -3.62 -25.09
N VAL A 20 19.90 -3.83 -23.79
CA VAL A 20 18.71 -4.41 -23.19
C VAL A 20 17.57 -3.39 -23.18
N SER A 21 16.36 -3.84 -23.49
CA SER A 21 15.14 -3.07 -23.25
C SER A 21 14.58 -3.41 -21.87
N ALA A 22 14.29 -2.40 -21.05
CA ALA A 22 13.72 -2.58 -19.71
C ALA A 22 12.28 -2.06 -19.68
N VAL A 23 11.34 -2.91 -19.24
CA VAL A 23 9.94 -2.54 -19.01
C VAL A 23 9.68 -2.53 -17.52
N LEU A 24 9.27 -1.37 -16.99
CA LEU A 24 8.92 -1.21 -15.58
C LEU A 24 7.41 -1.31 -15.43
N CYS A 25 6.94 -2.34 -14.73
CA CYS A 25 5.52 -2.58 -14.49
C CYS A 25 5.25 -2.60 -12.98
N THR A 26 4.34 -1.75 -12.53
CA THR A 26 3.96 -1.66 -11.12
C THR A 26 2.56 -1.04 -10.98
N ALA A 27 1.87 -1.39 -9.90
CA ALA A 27 0.56 -0.83 -9.57
C ALA A 27 0.63 0.67 -9.18
N THR A 28 1.77 1.12 -8.66
CA THR A 28 2.01 2.50 -8.24
C THR A 28 3.32 2.96 -8.85
N GLN A 29 3.24 3.59 -10.04
CA GLN A 29 4.41 3.99 -10.80
C GLN A 29 5.22 5.06 -10.04
N PRO A 30 6.41 4.74 -9.51
CA PRO A 30 7.25 5.73 -8.87
C PRO A 30 7.79 6.72 -9.93
N ALA A 31 7.97 7.98 -9.53
CA ALA A 31 8.49 9.02 -10.42
C ALA A 31 10.01 8.84 -10.67
N LEU A 32 10.40 7.78 -11.36
CA LEU A 32 11.80 7.38 -11.59
C LEU A 32 12.47 8.14 -12.73
N GLY A 33 11.71 8.82 -13.57
CA GLY A 33 12.24 9.55 -14.75
C GLY A 33 13.47 10.38 -14.45
N PRO A 34 13.46 11.28 -13.44
CA PRO A 34 14.62 12.08 -13.09
C PRO A 34 15.85 11.27 -12.70
N ILE A 35 15.66 10.12 -12.02
CA ILE A 35 16.78 9.25 -11.59
C ILE A 35 17.35 8.50 -12.79
N PHE A 36 16.51 7.98 -13.69
CA PHE A 36 16.99 7.37 -14.93
C PHE A 36 17.73 8.37 -15.81
N HIS A 37 17.25 9.62 -15.89
CA HIS A 37 17.90 10.65 -16.70
C HIS A 37 19.31 11.01 -16.20
N GLU A 38 19.59 10.86 -14.90
CA GLU A 38 20.95 11.02 -14.36
C GLU A 38 21.94 9.98 -14.95
N PHE A 39 21.49 8.75 -15.20
CA PHE A 39 22.33 7.65 -15.67
C PHE A 39 22.23 7.40 -17.19
N LEU A 40 21.12 7.81 -17.79
CA LEU A 40 20.80 7.67 -19.21
C LEU A 40 20.27 8.99 -19.80
N PRO A 41 21.09 10.07 -19.87
CA PRO A 41 20.63 11.39 -20.28
C PRO A 41 20.17 11.46 -21.75
N GLN A 42 20.64 10.54 -22.59
CA GLN A 42 20.30 10.49 -24.02
C GLN A 42 19.17 9.50 -24.36
N GLN A 43 18.66 8.75 -23.37
CA GLN A 43 17.61 7.77 -23.59
C GLN A 43 16.23 8.36 -23.28
N THR A 44 15.27 8.08 -24.16
CA THR A 44 13.88 8.47 -23.95
C THR A 44 13.16 7.38 -23.16
N ILE A 45 12.53 7.75 -22.04
CA ILE A 45 11.63 6.86 -21.30
C ILE A 45 10.26 6.99 -21.98
N ILE A 46 9.74 5.87 -22.46
CA ILE A 46 8.44 5.82 -23.13
C ILE A 46 7.40 5.33 -22.14
N GLU A 47 6.32 6.10 -21.94
CA GLU A 47 5.14 5.67 -21.20
C GLU A 47 4.28 4.79 -22.11
N LEU A 48 4.23 3.48 -21.80
CA LEU A 48 3.46 2.51 -22.58
C LEU A 48 1.95 2.63 -22.35
N CYS A 49 1.55 3.17 -21.19
CA CYS A 49 0.17 3.35 -20.79
C CYS A 49 -0.11 4.81 -20.41
N PRO A 50 -0.15 5.75 -21.37
CA PRO A 50 -0.35 7.16 -21.06
C PRO A 50 -1.73 7.40 -20.42
N PRO A 51 -1.83 8.28 -19.41
CA PRO A 51 -3.03 8.51 -18.61
C PRO A 51 -4.31 8.81 -19.40
N ASN A 52 -4.19 9.43 -20.57
CA ASN A 52 -5.32 9.81 -21.41
C ASN A 52 -5.93 8.63 -22.19
N THR A 53 -5.26 7.48 -22.24
CA THR A 53 -5.71 6.30 -23.00
C THR A 53 -6.72 5.46 -22.22
N TYR A 54 -6.79 5.62 -20.90
CA TYR A 54 -7.59 4.76 -20.03
C TYR A 54 -8.69 5.52 -19.31
N ARG A 55 -9.88 4.91 -19.22
CA ARG A 55 -10.97 5.38 -18.38
C ARG A 55 -10.71 4.95 -16.93
N TRP A 56 -9.77 5.59 -16.25
CA TRP A 56 -9.38 5.28 -14.86
C TRP A 56 -10.55 5.15 -13.89
N LYS A 57 -11.66 5.85 -14.15
CA LYS A 57 -12.88 5.76 -13.33
C LYS A 57 -13.46 4.34 -13.24
N VAL A 58 -13.24 3.49 -14.27
CA VAL A 58 -13.69 2.09 -14.29
C VAL A 58 -12.94 1.24 -13.27
N PHE A 59 -11.71 1.63 -12.92
CA PHE A 59 -10.89 0.94 -11.94
C PHE A 59 -11.07 1.44 -10.51
N ARG A 60 -11.90 2.48 -10.30
CA ARG A 60 -12.18 3.00 -8.98
C ARG A 60 -13.13 2.07 -8.22
N ARG A 61 -12.57 1.20 -7.40
CA ARG A 61 -13.29 0.16 -6.63
C ARG A 61 -13.38 0.47 -5.15
N VAL A 62 -12.63 1.47 -4.67
CA VAL A 62 -12.53 1.80 -3.26
C VAL A 62 -12.69 3.29 -3.01
N THR A 63 -13.09 3.63 -1.78
CA THR A 63 -13.03 4.99 -1.23
C THR A 63 -12.19 4.98 0.03
N PHE A 64 -11.35 6.01 0.19
CA PHE A 64 -10.53 6.14 1.40
C PHE A 64 -11.28 6.94 2.46
N GLN A 65 -11.38 6.38 3.67
CA GLN A 65 -12.01 7.01 4.82
C GLN A 65 -11.03 7.09 6.00
N LYS A 66 -10.68 8.29 6.40
CA LYS A 66 -9.86 8.50 7.59
C LYS A 66 -10.73 8.35 8.84
N ARG A 67 -10.35 7.43 9.74
CA ARG A 67 -11.07 7.11 10.99
C ARG A 67 -10.41 7.68 12.24
N GLY A 68 -9.38 8.51 12.07
CA GLY A 68 -8.68 9.14 13.18
C GLY A 68 -7.75 8.20 13.94
N SER A 69 -7.56 8.50 15.23
CA SER A 69 -6.68 7.75 16.12
C SER A 69 -7.48 6.76 16.94
N LEU A 70 -7.01 5.52 16.99
CA LEU A 70 -7.62 4.42 17.76
C LEU A 70 -6.55 3.73 18.61
N THR A 71 -6.93 3.27 19.78
CA THR A 71 -6.18 2.27 20.54
C THR A 71 -6.31 0.91 19.89
N TRP A 72 -5.45 -0.04 20.24
CA TRP A 72 -5.58 -1.42 19.76
C TRP A 72 -6.88 -2.09 20.23
N ASP A 73 -7.39 -1.73 21.40
CA ASP A 73 -8.67 -2.24 21.91
C ASP A 73 -9.85 -1.72 21.11
N GLU A 74 -9.89 -0.41 20.81
CA GLU A 74 -10.93 0.20 19.98
C GLU A 74 -10.89 -0.36 18.55
N LEU A 75 -9.69 -0.53 17.98
CA LEU A 75 -9.54 -1.13 16.66
C LEU A 75 -10.06 -2.58 16.64
N ALA A 76 -9.65 -3.39 17.62
CA ALA A 76 -10.12 -4.77 17.73
C ALA A 76 -11.64 -4.87 17.90
N ALA A 77 -12.27 -3.93 18.63
CA ALA A 77 -13.72 -3.85 18.75
C ALA A 77 -14.37 -3.63 17.39
N GLN A 78 -13.89 -2.64 16.59
CA GLN A 78 -14.38 -2.37 15.24
C GLN A 78 -14.22 -3.58 14.30
N LEU A 79 -13.11 -4.30 14.41
CA LEU A 79 -12.87 -5.51 13.60
C LEU A 79 -13.80 -6.67 14.01
N ASN A 80 -14.14 -6.78 15.30
CA ASN A 80 -15.05 -7.81 15.80
C ASN A 80 -16.49 -7.64 15.30
N ASP A 81 -16.91 -6.41 15.01
CA ASP A 81 -18.23 -6.11 14.43
C ASP A 81 -18.33 -6.48 12.93
N SER A 82 -17.20 -6.77 12.30
CA SER A 82 -17.16 -7.14 10.89
C SER A 82 -17.17 -8.65 10.71
N ARG A 83 -17.95 -9.16 9.75
CA ARG A 83 -17.97 -10.58 9.39
C ARG A 83 -16.69 -10.99 8.63
N GLN A 84 -16.30 -10.18 7.65
CA GLN A 84 -15.09 -10.36 6.85
C GLN A 84 -14.33 -9.05 6.77
N VAL A 85 -13.08 -9.03 7.22
CA VAL A 85 -12.28 -7.80 7.27
C VAL A 85 -10.79 -8.14 7.29
N LEU A 86 -10.02 -7.30 6.60
CA LEU A 86 -8.57 -7.31 6.67
C LEU A 86 -8.08 -6.05 7.40
N CYS A 87 -7.24 -6.24 8.40
CA CYS A 87 -6.51 -5.17 9.08
C CYS A 87 -5.02 -5.31 8.83
N ILE A 88 -4.37 -4.26 8.32
CA ILE A 88 -2.94 -4.24 8.07
C ILE A 88 -2.31 -3.17 8.96
N VAL A 89 -1.37 -3.59 9.78
CA VAL A 89 -0.65 -2.73 10.73
C VAL A 89 0.85 -2.72 10.45
N ASN A 90 1.55 -1.74 11.01
CA ASN A 90 2.95 -1.49 10.67
C ASN A 90 3.93 -2.40 11.42
N THR A 91 3.54 -2.96 12.57
CA THR A 91 4.43 -3.76 13.39
C THR A 91 3.85 -5.14 13.70
N ARG A 92 4.75 -6.10 13.92
CA ARG A 92 4.39 -7.46 14.34
C ARG A 92 3.73 -7.47 15.72
N LYS A 93 4.19 -6.58 16.62
CA LYS A 93 3.61 -6.44 17.95
C LYS A 93 2.16 -5.99 17.88
N ALA A 94 1.85 -4.93 17.13
CA ALA A 94 0.48 -4.47 16.90
C ALA A 94 -0.38 -5.59 16.30
N ALA A 95 0.11 -6.31 15.28
CA ALA A 95 -0.62 -7.39 14.66
C ALA A 95 -0.96 -8.52 15.65
N GLN A 96 -0.02 -8.91 16.49
CA GLN A 96 -0.23 -9.94 17.52
C GLN A 96 -1.24 -9.48 18.56
N VAL A 97 -1.04 -8.28 19.12
CA VAL A 97 -1.89 -7.77 20.21
C VAL A 97 -3.34 -7.57 19.75
N ILE A 98 -3.55 -7.05 18.55
CA ILE A 98 -4.90 -6.89 17.98
C ILE A 98 -5.52 -8.26 17.71
N TYR A 99 -4.75 -9.21 17.15
CA TYR A 99 -5.23 -10.57 16.90
C TYR A 99 -5.71 -11.25 18.18
N GLU A 100 -4.99 -11.14 19.30
CA GLU A 100 -5.35 -11.71 20.60
C GLU A 100 -6.69 -11.16 21.14
N ARG A 101 -7.07 -9.94 20.73
CA ARG A 101 -8.33 -9.27 21.08
C ARG A 101 -9.50 -9.60 20.16
N LEU A 102 -9.25 -10.24 19.02
CA LEU A 102 -10.32 -10.71 18.16
C LEU A 102 -11.10 -11.84 18.83
N LYS A 103 -12.41 -11.90 18.59
CA LYS A 103 -13.33 -12.86 19.20
C LYS A 103 -13.97 -13.76 18.15
N GLY A 104 -14.44 -14.91 18.60
CA GLY A 104 -15.16 -15.88 17.76
C GLY A 104 -14.26 -16.68 16.82
N ASP A 105 -14.87 -17.39 15.90
CA ASP A 105 -14.20 -18.20 14.89
C ASP A 105 -13.74 -17.34 13.69
N GLY A 106 -12.83 -17.89 12.87
CA GLY A 106 -12.35 -17.24 11.64
C GLY A 106 -11.37 -16.10 11.90
N ARG A 107 -10.56 -16.19 12.96
CA ARG A 107 -9.49 -15.22 13.26
C ARG A 107 -8.16 -15.70 12.70
N PHE A 108 -7.44 -14.81 12.02
CA PHE A 108 -6.15 -15.13 11.41
C PHE A 108 -5.12 -14.03 11.71
N HIS A 109 -3.90 -14.45 12.01
CA HIS A 109 -2.74 -13.58 12.13
C HIS A 109 -1.71 -13.95 11.07
N LEU A 110 -1.27 -12.97 10.28
CA LEU A 110 -0.23 -13.17 9.27
C LEU A 110 0.96 -12.25 9.55
N SER A 111 2.14 -12.84 9.64
CA SER A 111 3.39 -12.09 9.82
C SER A 111 4.57 -12.78 9.13
N THR A 112 5.65 -12.03 8.94
CA THR A 112 6.89 -12.53 8.32
C THR A 112 7.61 -13.62 9.13
N LEU A 113 7.23 -13.85 10.40
CA LEU A 113 7.77 -14.91 11.23
C LEU A 113 7.17 -16.29 10.93
N MET A 114 6.09 -16.33 10.14
CA MET A 114 5.47 -17.60 9.78
C MET A 114 6.33 -18.35 8.76
N TYR A 115 6.58 -19.63 9.02
CA TYR A 115 7.22 -20.47 8.01
C TYR A 115 6.29 -20.69 6.80
N PRO A 116 6.85 -20.93 5.60
CA PRO A 116 6.10 -20.88 4.34
C PRO A 116 4.88 -21.80 4.30
N ASN A 117 4.99 -23.04 4.77
CA ASN A 117 3.87 -24.00 4.76
C ASN A 117 2.73 -23.60 5.70
N HIS A 118 3.04 -23.04 6.88
CA HIS A 118 2.00 -22.52 7.78
C HIS A 118 1.27 -21.35 7.12
N ARG A 119 2.02 -20.40 6.57
CA ARG A 119 1.45 -19.25 5.86
C ARG A 119 0.55 -19.70 4.70
N LYS A 120 0.99 -20.68 3.90
CA LYS A 120 0.18 -21.23 2.80
C LYS A 120 -1.15 -21.79 3.31
N ARG A 121 -1.12 -22.65 4.34
CA ARG A 121 -2.35 -23.23 4.94
C ARG A 121 -3.31 -22.15 5.44
N GLN A 122 -2.79 -21.11 6.12
CA GLN A 122 -3.61 -20.00 6.60
C GLN A 122 -4.25 -19.24 5.44
N LEU A 123 -3.51 -18.96 4.37
CA LEU A 123 -4.02 -18.27 3.19
C LEU A 123 -5.07 -19.09 2.44
N ASP A 124 -4.88 -20.41 2.34
CA ASP A 124 -5.85 -21.30 1.70
C ASP A 124 -7.17 -21.34 2.49
N GLU A 125 -7.10 -21.38 3.83
CA GLU A 125 -8.29 -21.31 4.69
C GLU A 125 -8.96 -19.93 4.64
N ILE A 126 -8.20 -18.84 4.61
CA ILE A 126 -8.72 -17.48 4.43
C ILE A 126 -9.51 -17.39 3.12
N ARG A 127 -8.93 -17.86 2.00
CA ARG A 127 -9.61 -17.84 0.69
C ARG A 127 -10.89 -18.65 0.70
N ARG A 128 -10.86 -19.86 1.28
CA ARG A 128 -12.05 -20.69 1.41
C ARG A 128 -13.15 -19.95 2.18
N ARG A 129 -12.84 -19.38 3.34
CA ARG A 129 -13.81 -18.65 4.17
C ARG A 129 -14.36 -17.41 3.48
N LEU A 130 -13.52 -16.67 2.75
CA LEU A 130 -13.97 -15.52 1.97
C LEU A 130 -14.96 -15.96 0.89
N GLY A 131 -14.66 -17.01 0.12
CA GLY A 131 -15.53 -17.51 -0.94
C GLY A 131 -16.85 -18.11 -0.44
N GLU A 132 -16.85 -18.72 0.76
CA GLU A 132 -18.06 -19.29 1.39
C GLU A 132 -18.84 -18.24 2.24
N GLY A 133 -18.40 -17.00 2.29
CA GLY A 133 -19.03 -15.94 3.11
C GLY A 133 -18.95 -16.20 4.62
N LEU A 134 -18.05 -17.07 5.09
CA LEU A 134 -17.86 -17.36 6.50
C LEU A 134 -17.13 -16.23 7.23
N PRO A 135 -17.25 -16.14 8.56
CA PRO A 135 -16.48 -15.17 9.35
C PRO A 135 -14.99 -15.30 9.06
N CYS A 136 -14.35 -14.19 8.69
CA CYS A 136 -12.93 -14.14 8.34
C CYS A 136 -12.34 -12.78 8.73
N ARG A 137 -11.68 -12.71 9.89
CA ARG A 137 -11.02 -11.52 10.42
C ARG A 137 -9.53 -11.72 10.40
N VAL A 138 -8.84 -10.99 9.55
CA VAL A 138 -7.40 -11.14 9.35
C VAL A 138 -6.68 -9.91 9.85
N VAL A 139 -5.69 -10.10 10.73
CA VAL A 139 -4.72 -9.06 11.11
C VAL A 139 -3.37 -9.44 10.55
N SER A 140 -2.76 -8.55 9.79
CA SER A 140 -1.50 -8.79 9.10
C SER A 140 -0.55 -7.61 9.22
N THR A 141 0.73 -7.86 9.04
CA THR A 141 1.70 -6.82 8.65
C THR A 141 1.64 -6.62 7.14
N SER A 142 2.52 -5.76 6.58
CA SER A 142 2.64 -5.53 5.14
C SER A 142 2.91 -6.81 4.30
N LEU A 143 3.08 -7.96 4.93
CA LEU A 143 3.24 -9.26 4.26
C LEU A 143 2.14 -9.55 3.24
N ILE A 144 0.90 -9.11 3.51
CA ILE A 144 -0.26 -9.36 2.65
C ILE A 144 -0.37 -8.38 1.48
N GLU A 145 0.38 -7.28 1.52
CA GLU A 145 0.32 -6.22 0.49
C GLU A 145 0.84 -6.70 -0.87
N ALA A 146 1.81 -7.62 -0.90
CA ALA A 146 2.41 -8.13 -2.13
C ALA A 146 2.30 -9.65 -2.24
N GLY A 147 2.03 -10.15 -3.45
CA GLY A 147 2.08 -11.59 -3.77
C GLY A 147 0.98 -12.45 -3.14
N VAL A 148 -0.02 -11.86 -2.51
CA VAL A 148 -1.14 -12.59 -1.91
C VAL A 148 -2.44 -12.24 -2.65
N ASP A 149 -3.13 -13.26 -3.12
CA ASP A 149 -4.41 -13.11 -3.81
C ASP A 149 -5.56 -13.39 -2.84
N VAL A 150 -6.15 -12.31 -2.34
CA VAL A 150 -7.30 -12.28 -1.44
C VAL A 150 -8.16 -11.05 -1.74
N ASP A 151 -9.46 -11.17 -1.52
CA ASP A 151 -10.43 -10.10 -1.73
C ASP A 151 -11.33 -9.94 -0.50
N PHE A 152 -11.28 -8.77 0.12
CA PHE A 152 -12.05 -8.46 1.32
C PHE A 152 -13.09 -7.37 1.05
N PRO A 153 -14.28 -7.45 1.65
CA PRO A 153 -15.31 -6.40 1.53
C PRO A 153 -14.94 -5.12 2.33
N ALA A 154 -14.00 -5.19 3.25
CA ALA A 154 -13.50 -4.04 3.98
C ALA A 154 -12.03 -4.21 4.37
N VAL A 155 -11.25 -3.14 4.27
CA VAL A 155 -9.83 -3.12 4.65
C VAL A 155 -9.57 -1.96 5.59
N TRP A 156 -8.87 -2.24 6.69
CA TRP A 156 -8.33 -1.27 7.63
C TRP A 156 -6.82 -1.22 7.46
N ARG A 157 -6.25 -0.05 7.26
CA ARG A 157 -4.81 0.16 7.10
C ARG A 157 -4.32 1.22 8.08
N GLU A 158 -3.36 0.85 8.91
CA GLU A 158 -2.64 1.83 9.72
C GLU A 158 -1.87 2.81 8.83
N GLU A 159 -1.83 4.10 9.20
CA GLU A 159 -1.15 5.16 8.45
C GLU A 159 0.29 4.75 8.07
N ALA A 160 0.60 4.87 6.79
CA ALA A 160 1.88 4.54 6.19
C ALA A 160 2.10 5.38 4.93
N GLY A 161 3.06 5.02 4.09
CA GLY A 161 3.21 5.60 2.77
C GLY A 161 1.99 5.34 1.89
N LEU A 162 1.72 6.24 0.95
CA LEU A 162 0.62 6.10 0.01
C LEU A 162 0.71 4.80 -0.79
N ASP A 163 1.90 4.38 -1.16
CA ASP A 163 2.18 3.12 -1.84
C ASP A 163 1.63 1.91 -1.05
N SER A 164 1.90 1.85 0.26
CA SER A 164 1.36 0.80 1.14
C SER A 164 -0.16 0.90 1.29
N ILE A 165 -0.71 2.11 1.39
CA ILE A 165 -2.17 2.31 1.46
C ILE A 165 -2.85 1.83 0.18
N LEU A 166 -2.27 2.12 -0.99
CA LEU A 166 -2.80 1.68 -2.28
C LEU A 166 -2.66 0.15 -2.47
N GLN A 167 -1.57 -0.46 -1.98
CA GLN A 167 -1.41 -1.91 -2.01
C GLN A 167 -2.42 -2.62 -1.11
N ALA A 168 -2.70 -2.07 0.07
CA ALA A 168 -3.77 -2.54 0.95
C ALA A 168 -5.15 -2.40 0.28
N ALA A 169 -5.41 -1.28 -0.38
CA ALA A 169 -6.63 -1.04 -1.14
C ALA A 169 -6.82 -2.06 -2.28
N GLY A 170 -5.72 -2.52 -2.89
CA GLY A 170 -5.73 -3.59 -3.88
C GLY A 170 -6.16 -4.97 -3.33
N ARG A 171 -6.45 -5.10 -2.03
CA ARG A 171 -7.03 -6.30 -1.38
C ARG A 171 -8.51 -6.11 -1.03
N CYS A 172 -9.09 -4.98 -1.46
CA CYS A 172 -10.46 -4.58 -1.17
C CYS A 172 -11.24 -4.50 -2.48
N ASN A 173 -12.33 -5.27 -2.61
CA ASN A 173 -13.14 -5.37 -3.83
C ASN A 173 -12.26 -5.58 -5.08
N ARG A 174 -11.27 -6.44 -4.93
CA ARG A 174 -10.24 -6.69 -5.95
C ARG A 174 -10.85 -7.21 -7.24
N ASN A 175 -11.81 -8.13 -7.13
CA ASN A 175 -12.47 -8.75 -8.26
C ASN A 175 -13.62 -7.89 -8.82
N GLY A 176 -14.01 -6.82 -8.11
CA GLY A 176 -15.13 -5.96 -8.51
C GLY A 176 -16.50 -6.63 -8.34
N GLU A 177 -16.63 -7.60 -7.43
CA GLU A 177 -17.87 -8.32 -7.17
C GLU A 177 -18.92 -7.45 -6.48
N VAL A 178 -18.45 -6.48 -5.67
CA VAL A 178 -19.32 -5.48 -5.06
C VAL A 178 -19.50 -4.33 -6.03
N SER A 179 -20.76 -4.09 -6.44
CA SER A 179 -21.08 -2.93 -7.28
C SER A 179 -20.85 -1.62 -6.54
N GLY A 180 -20.17 -0.67 -7.19
CA GLY A 180 -19.77 0.60 -6.57
C GLY A 180 -18.42 0.54 -5.87
N THR A 181 -18.21 1.43 -4.91
CA THR A 181 -16.95 1.51 -4.17
C THR A 181 -17.12 1.03 -2.73
N VAL A 182 -16.12 0.32 -2.22
CA VAL A 182 -16.07 -0.15 -0.85
C VAL A 182 -15.05 0.64 -0.03
N PRO A 183 -15.22 0.75 1.30
CA PRO A 183 -14.35 1.58 2.13
C PRO A 183 -13.00 0.91 2.43
N VAL A 184 -11.93 1.68 2.28
CA VAL A 184 -10.63 1.43 2.88
C VAL A 184 -10.44 2.45 4.02
N TYR A 185 -10.41 1.94 5.24
CA TYR A 185 -10.28 2.77 6.44
C TYR A 185 -8.81 3.01 6.75
N VAL A 186 -8.39 4.27 6.82
CA VAL A 186 -7.05 4.67 7.23
C VAL A 186 -7.09 5.16 8.67
N ILE A 187 -6.27 4.55 9.52
CA ILE A 187 -6.26 4.77 10.97
C ILE A 187 -4.86 5.09 11.48
N ARG A 188 -4.79 5.73 12.64
CA ARG A 188 -3.57 5.89 13.43
C ARG A 188 -3.69 5.09 14.73
N CYS A 189 -2.78 4.16 14.97
CA CYS A 189 -2.68 3.49 16.26
C CYS A 189 -1.95 4.38 17.28
N THR A 190 -2.52 4.53 18.49
CA THR A 190 -1.96 5.38 19.55
C THR A 190 -1.03 4.64 20.50
N ASP A 191 -1.16 3.30 20.59
CA ASP A 191 -0.43 2.47 21.54
C ASP A 191 1.03 2.20 21.13
N GLU A 192 1.44 2.60 19.93
CA GLU A 192 2.77 2.36 19.42
C GLU A 192 3.43 3.61 18.85
N LYS A 193 4.68 3.85 19.25
CA LYS A 193 5.53 4.90 18.66
C LYS A 193 6.38 4.29 17.54
N LEU A 194 6.15 4.72 16.31
CA LEU A 194 6.88 4.26 15.11
C LEU A 194 8.29 4.86 14.98
N THR A 195 8.88 5.37 16.05
CA THR A 195 10.18 6.09 16.04
C THR A 195 11.35 5.26 15.50
N ARG A 196 11.23 3.93 15.52
CA ARG A 196 12.28 3.00 15.01
C ARG A 196 12.09 2.58 13.56
N LEU A 197 11.03 3.01 12.90
CA LEU A 197 10.67 2.62 11.52
C LEU A 197 10.78 3.83 10.59
N ALA A 198 11.99 4.32 10.39
CA ALA A 198 12.28 5.55 9.65
C ALA A 198 11.68 5.57 8.22
N ASP A 199 11.63 4.42 7.54
CA ASP A 199 11.05 4.33 6.19
C ASP A 199 9.52 4.51 6.21
N ILE A 200 8.84 3.91 7.19
CA ILE A 200 7.39 4.08 7.39
C ILE A 200 7.09 5.52 7.77
N GLN A 201 7.88 6.11 8.66
CA GLN A 201 7.72 7.49 9.09
C GLN A 201 7.84 8.47 7.91
N ARG A 202 8.86 8.32 7.07
CA ARG A 202 9.03 9.13 5.84
C ARG A 202 7.88 8.97 4.87
N GLY A 203 7.44 7.73 4.63
CA GLY A 203 6.29 7.45 3.79
C GLY A 203 5.02 8.13 4.32
N LYS A 204 4.80 8.07 5.64
CA LYS A 204 3.70 8.74 6.32
C LYS A 204 3.75 10.26 6.15
N GLU A 205 4.91 10.90 6.39
CA GLU A 205 5.11 12.35 6.22
C GLU A 205 4.83 12.79 4.77
N ALA A 206 5.32 12.03 3.78
CA ALA A 206 5.03 12.29 2.37
C ALA A 206 3.53 12.15 2.06
N SER A 207 2.85 11.17 2.67
CA SER A 207 1.40 10.98 2.53
C SER A 207 0.61 12.12 3.18
N GLU A 208 1.01 12.58 4.35
CA GLU A 208 0.39 13.72 5.04
C GLU A 208 0.53 15.02 4.21
N ALA A 209 1.71 15.26 3.63
CA ALA A 209 1.94 16.39 2.74
C ALA A 209 1.04 16.35 1.49
N LEU A 210 0.87 15.15 0.90
CA LEU A 210 -0.07 14.95 -0.21
C LEU A 210 -1.52 15.20 0.21
N LEU A 211 -1.96 14.63 1.33
CA LEU A 211 -3.33 14.78 1.85
C LEU A 211 -3.66 16.25 2.13
N ASN A 212 -2.71 17.00 2.68
CA ASN A 212 -2.86 18.44 2.90
C ASN A 212 -2.99 19.23 1.58
N ALA A 213 -2.23 18.84 0.55
CA ALA A 213 -2.35 19.44 -0.78
C ALA A 213 -3.69 19.07 -1.44
N PHE A 214 -4.10 17.80 -1.32
CA PHE A 214 -5.36 17.28 -1.84
C PHE A 214 -6.58 17.98 -1.21
N SER A 215 -6.57 18.17 0.10
CA SER A 215 -7.66 18.85 0.81
C SER A 215 -7.84 20.32 0.37
N LYS A 216 -6.75 20.98 -0.03
CA LYS A 216 -6.78 22.38 -0.49
C LYS A 216 -7.21 22.51 -1.95
N LYS A 217 -6.77 21.59 -2.81
CA LYS A 217 -6.97 21.63 -4.27
C LYS A 217 -7.18 20.23 -4.84
N PRO A 218 -8.32 19.57 -4.58
CA PRO A 218 -8.58 18.21 -5.03
C PRO A 218 -8.60 18.08 -6.57
N GLU A 219 -8.95 19.18 -7.28
CA GLU A 219 -8.97 19.24 -8.74
C GLU A 219 -7.59 18.95 -9.37
N GLN A 220 -6.48 19.32 -8.71
CA GLN A 220 -5.13 19.02 -9.18
C GLN A 220 -4.83 17.51 -9.22
N PHE A 221 -5.61 16.73 -8.53
CA PHE A 221 -5.50 15.27 -8.41
C PHE A 221 -6.71 14.56 -9.01
N MET A 222 -7.49 15.23 -9.85
CA MET A 222 -8.73 14.71 -10.45
C MET A 222 -9.76 14.22 -9.39
N GLY A 223 -9.70 14.77 -8.17
CA GLY A 223 -10.52 14.35 -7.03
C GLY A 223 -10.24 12.91 -6.56
N ASP A 224 -9.08 12.34 -6.88
CA ASP A 224 -8.75 10.96 -6.58
C ASP A 224 -7.29 10.81 -6.13
N LEU A 225 -7.10 10.24 -4.93
CA LEU A 225 -5.78 9.93 -4.37
C LEU A 225 -5.07 8.77 -5.10
N THR A 226 -5.80 7.99 -5.90
CA THR A 226 -5.22 6.94 -6.75
C THR A 226 -4.75 7.46 -8.11
N SER A 227 -4.96 8.75 -8.38
CA SER A 227 -4.57 9.36 -9.65
C SER A 227 -3.04 9.38 -9.84
N ASP A 228 -2.60 9.33 -11.08
CA ASP A 228 -1.19 9.48 -11.45
C ASP A 228 -0.58 10.77 -10.86
N ALA A 229 -1.33 11.87 -10.87
CA ALA A 229 -0.89 13.14 -10.29
C ALA A 229 -0.63 13.05 -8.78
N ALA A 230 -1.49 12.34 -8.03
CA ALA A 230 -1.32 12.10 -6.59
C ALA A 230 -0.11 11.19 -6.32
N ILE A 231 0.01 10.08 -7.06
CA ILE A 231 1.12 9.13 -6.94
C ILE A 231 2.46 9.82 -7.25
N ARG A 232 2.55 10.56 -8.34
CA ARG A 232 3.77 11.32 -8.70
C ARG A 232 4.12 12.38 -7.65
N ARG A 233 3.14 13.09 -7.10
CA ARG A 233 3.35 14.08 -6.04
C ARG A 233 3.91 13.42 -4.78
N TYR A 234 3.32 12.30 -4.36
CA TYR A 234 3.80 11.51 -3.23
C TYR A 234 5.27 11.10 -3.39
N TYR A 235 5.61 10.47 -4.52
CA TYR A 235 6.99 10.01 -4.75
C TYR A 235 7.99 11.16 -4.88
N ARG A 236 7.61 12.29 -5.48
CA ARG A 236 8.47 13.48 -5.50
C ARG A 236 8.79 13.98 -4.10
N THR A 237 7.80 14.04 -3.22
CA THR A 237 8.01 14.44 -1.82
C THR A 237 8.89 13.43 -1.09
N LEU A 238 8.62 12.12 -1.26
CA LEU A 238 9.40 11.05 -0.66
C LEU A 238 10.88 11.08 -1.09
N TYR A 239 11.14 11.31 -2.38
CA TYR A 239 12.50 11.33 -2.93
C TYR A 239 13.25 12.63 -2.63
N ALA A 240 12.57 13.76 -2.51
CA ALA A 240 13.20 15.02 -2.09
C ALA A 240 13.85 14.87 -0.71
N GLY A 241 13.15 14.28 0.26
CA GLY A 241 13.69 13.99 1.58
C GLY A 241 14.81 12.93 1.61
N LEU A 242 15.01 12.18 0.52
CA LEU A 242 16.15 11.24 0.41
C LEU A 242 17.40 11.92 -0.15
N LYS A 243 17.27 12.93 -1.02
CA LYS A 243 18.43 13.66 -1.59
C LYS A 243 19.23 14.39 -0.52
N GLU A 244 18.55 14.97 0.46
CA GLU A 244 19.21 15.68 1.56
C GLU A 244 20.09 14.78 2.45
N LYS A 245 19.84 13.48 2.47
CA LYS A 245 20.55 12.52 3.33
C LYS A 245 21.73 11.81 2.68
N TYR A 246 21.89 11.93 1.37
CA TYR A 246 22.96 11.27 0.60
C TYR A 246 23.90 12.26 -0.09
N GLN A 247 23.91 13.52 0.36
CA GLN A 247 24.86 14.56 -0.09
C GLN A 247 26.06 14.73 0.86
N ASP A 248 26.16 13.91 1.91
CA ASP A 248 27.34 13.87 2.82
C ASP A 248 28.23 12.66 2.51
#